data_55c4dabd0be4932b81a6f2db566b26da
#
_entry.id   55c4dabd0be4932b81a6f2db566b26da
#
_cell.length_a   1.000
_cell.length_b   1.000
_cell.length_c   1.000
_cell.angle_alpha   90.00
_cell.angle_beta   90.00
_cell.angle_gamma   90.00
#
_symmetry.space_group_name_H-M   'P 1'
#
loop_
_entity.id
_entity.type
_entity.pdbx_description
1 polymer ?
#
loop_
_entity_poly.entity_id
_entity_poly.type
_entity_poly.pdbx_seq_one_letter_code
_entity_poly.pdbx_strand_id
1 'polypeptide(L)'
;MAKVLLGFMGAGKSNIARGLDPNYLDMDALIEQRLGMSIVDFFSEKGEETFRQIESEVLADLLQRDQVVSTGGGVVISQRNRDLLKTNSDNIYLKADFETLYQRISADKDNQRPLFLNNSKEELVAIFQERQVWYEEVASRILDVTKLSPEEIIEELR
;
A
#
# COMPACT_ATOMS: atom_id res chain seq x y z
N MET A 1 -5.74 -15.56 -9.31
CA MET A 1 -5.18 -15.09 -8.04
C MET A 1 -4.61 -13.69 -8.23
N ALA A 2 -4.84 -12.81 -7.27
CA ALA A 2 -4.38 -11.43 -7.36
C ALA A 2 -2.87 -11.32 -7.19
N LYS A 3 -2.24 -10.42 -7.94
CA LYS A 3 -0.85 -9.98 -7.70
C LYS A 3 -0.93 -8.71 -6.86
N VAL A 4 -0.56 -8.80 -5.59
CA VAL A 4 -0.72 -7.72 -4.63
C VAL A 4 0.61 -6.98 -4.42
N LEU A 5 0.59 -5.65 -4.60
CA LEU A 5 1.76 -4.81 -4.34
C LEU A 5 1.63 -4.16 -2.98
N LEU A 6 2.64 -4.35 -2.14
CA LEU A 6 2.72 -3.85 -0.77
C LEU A 6 3.89 -2.89 -0.66
N GLY A 7 3.80 -1.95 0.25
CA GLY A 7 4.90 -1.04 0.52
C GLY A 7 4.43 0.24 1.21
N PHE A 8 5.39 0.94 1.80
CA PHE A 8 5.13 2.21 2.46
C PHE A 8 4.75 3.27 1.42
N MET A 9 4.15 4.37 1.86
CA MET A 9 3.87 5.49 0.97
C MET A 9 5.19 5.94 0.30
N GLY A 10 5.10 6.36 -0.96
CA GLY A 10 6.27 6.75 -1.74
C GLY A 10 7.00 5.61 -2.44
N ALA A 11 6.60 4.35 -2.21
CA ALA A 11 7.24 3.20 -2.86
C ALA A 11 6.88 3.05 -4.35
N GLY A 12 5.87 3.78 -4.83
CA GLY A 12 5.52 3.76 -6.26
C GLY A 12 4.57 2.64 -6.67
N LYS A 13 3.82 2.09 -5.73
CA LYS A 13 2.94 0.94 -5.98
C LYS A 13 1.99 1.13 -7.17
N SER A 14 1.30 2.27 -7.24
CA SER A 14 0.32 2.51 -8.30
C SER A 14 0.96 2.64 -9.67
N ASN A 15 2.12 3.30 -9.76
CA ASN A 15 2.85 3.41 -11.03
C ASN A 15 3.34 2.05 -11.52
N ILE A 16 3.83 1.23 -10.62
CA ILE A 16 4.29 -0.12 -10.95
C ILE A 16 3.10 -0.99 -11.36
N ALA A 17 2.00 -0.92 -10.62
CA ALA A 17 0.78 -1.66 -10.94
C ALA A 17 0.27 -1.32 -12.35
N ARG A 18 0.23 -0.03 -12.68
CA ARG A 18 -0.20 0.43 -14.00
C ARG A 18 0.69 -0.12 -15.11
N GLY A 19 2.00 -0.17 -14.87
CA GLY A 19 2.95 -0.71 -15.85
C GLY A 19 2.85 -2.22 -16.03
N LEU A 20 2.38 -2.93 -15.00
CA LEU A 20 2.18 -4.38 -15.06
C LEU A 20 0.84 -4.75 -15.69
N ASP A 21 -0.19 -3.96 -15.42
CA ASP A 21 -1.56 -4.26 -15.82
C ASP A 21 -2.33 -2.95 -16.03
N PRO A 22 -2.71 -2.62 -17.29
CA PRO A 22 -3.51 -1.41 -17.53
C PRO A 22 -4.85 -1.42 -16.81
N ASN A 23 -5.34 -2.60 -16.43
CA ASN A 23 -6.61 -2.77 -15.71
C ASN A 23 -6.39 -3.02 -14.21
N TYR A 24 -5.25 -2.59 -13.67
CA TYR A 24 -4.94 -2.78 -12.26
C TYR A 24 -6.01 -2.14 -11.35
N LEU A 25 -6.10 -2.65 -10.13
CA LEU A 25 -7.05 -2.16 -9.15
C LEU A 25 -6.31 -1.33 -8.10
N ASP A 26 -6.77 -0.09 -7.92
CA ASP A 26 -6.28 0.78 -6.85
C ASP A 26 -7.23 0.63 -5.66
N MET A 27 -6.76 -0.04 -4.61
CA MET A 27 -7.58 -0.38 -3.47
C MET A 27 -8.14 0.85 -2.76
N ASP A 28 -7.32 1.88 -2.53
CA ASP A 28 -7.78 3.10 -1.86
C ASP A 28 -8.86 3.82 -2.68
N ALA A 29 -8.68 3.88 -3.99
CA ALA A 29 -9.68 4.49 -4.87
C ALA A 29 -11.00 3.73 -4.85
N LEU A 30 -10.95 2.40 -4.82
CA LEU A 30 -12.13 1.56 -4.74
C LEU A 30 -12.85 1.70 -3.40
N ILE A 31 -12.08 1.84 -2.30
CA ILE A 31 -12.65 2.10 -0.99
C ILE A 31 -13.38 3.44 -0.98
N GLU A 32 -12.75 4.50 -1.49
CA GLU A 32 -13.37 5.83 -1.55
C GLU A 32 -14.63 5.83 -2.40
N GLN A 33 -14.63 5.10 -3.50
CA GLN A 33 -15.82 4.94 -4.33
C GLN A 33 -16.96 4.27 -3.56
N ARG A 34 -16.64 3.22 -2.81
CA ARG A 34 -17.63 2.52 -1.98
C ARG A 34 -18.17 3.38 -0.85
N LEU A 35 -17.30 4.20 -0.23
CA LEU A 35 -17.68 5.06 0.88
C LEU A 35 -18.46 6.31 0.43
N GLY A 36 -18.28 6.74 -0.82
CA GLY A 36 -18.83 7.99 -1.33
C GLY A 36 -18.17 9.22 -0.72
N MET A 37 -16.97 9.09 -0.14
CA MET A 37 -16.21 10.18 0.47
C MET A 37 -14.73 9.78 0.52
N SER A 38 -13.87 10.74 0.87
CA SER A 38 -12.45 10.47 1.04
C SER A 38 -12.20 9.61 2.28
N ILE A 39 -11.09 8.86 2.26
CA ILE A 39 -10.68 8.05 3.40
C ILE A 39 -10.42 8.96 4.61
N VAL A 40 -9.78 10.13 4.40
CA VAL A 40 -9.50 11.09 5.47
C VAL A 40 -10.77 11.52 6.18
N ASP A 41 -11.80 11.89 5.41
CA ASP A 41 -13.09 12.32 5.97
C ASP A 41 -13.79 11.17 6.70
N PHE A 42 -13.71 9.98 6.14
CA PHE A 42 -14.32 8.79 6.77
C PHE A 42 -13.68 8.49 8.12
N PHE A 43 -12.34 8.57 8.21
CA PHE A 43 -11.62 8.41 9.48
C PHE A 43 -12.10 9.41 10.54
N SER A 44 -12.25 10.68 10.14
CA SER A 44 -12.73 11.74 11.05
C SER A 44 -14.12 11.47 11.58
N GLU A 45 -15.01 10.97 10.72
CA GLU A 45 -16.43 10.78 11.08
C GLU A 45 -16.70 9.45 11.77
N LYS A 46 -16.09 8.37 11.30
CA LYS A 46 -16.43 6.99 11.70
C LYS A 46 -15.34 6.28 12.48
N GLY A 47 -14.11 6.81 12.48
CA GLY A 47 -12.99 6.24 13.20
C GLY A 47 -12.25 5.14 12.43
N GLU A 48 -11.09 4.80 12.96
CA GLU A 48 -10.18 3.84 12.32
C GLU A 48 -10.77 2.42 12.31
N GLU A 49 -11.36 1.98 13.41
CA GLU A 49 -11.89 0.61 13.51
C GLU A 49 -12.92 0.31 12.42
N THR A 50 -13.87 1.24 12.23
CA THR A 50 -14.91 1.09 11.21
C THR A 50 -14.29 1.07 9.81
N PHE A 51 -13.30 1.94 9.57
CA PHE A 51 -12.57 1.95 8.30
C PHE A 51 -11.88 0.60 8.05
N ARG A 52 -11.18 0.04 9.05
CA ARG A 52 -10.46 -1.22 8.88
C ARG A 52 -11.40 -2.39 8.56
N GLN A 53 -12.62 -2.36 9.08
CA GLN A 53 -13.62 -3.37 8.72
C GLN A 53 -13.97 -3.30 7.24
N ILE A 54 -14.22 -2.10 6.72
CA ILE A 54 -14.55 -1.90 5.30
C ILE A 54 -13.35 -2.25 4.42
N GLU A 55 -12.17 -1.82 4.84
CA GLU A 55 -10.93 -2.14 4.14
C GLU A 55 -10.75 -3.66 3.99
N SER A 56 -11.00 -4.41 5.06
CA SER A 56 -10.91 -5.87 5.03
C SER A 56 -11.92 -6.51 4.08
N GLU A 57 -13.14 -5.98 4.03
CA GLU A 57 -14.16 -6.48 3.10
C GLU A 57 -13.74 -6.24 1.65
N VAL A 58 -13.21 -5.07 1.34
CA VAL A 58 -12.71 -4.75 0.00
C VAL A 58 -11.53 -5.64 -0.35
N LEU A 59 -10.58 -5.79 0.58
CA LEU A 59 -9.42 -6.65 0.37
C LEU A 59 -9.83 -8.09 0.05
N ALA A 60 -10.76 -8.65 0.83
CA ALA A 60 -11.23 -10.01 0.61
C ALA A 60 -11.82 -10.18 -0.80
N ASP A 61 -12.56 -9.19 -1.28
CA ASP A 61 -13.11 -9.20 -2.64
C ASP A 61 -12.00 -9.13 -3.70
N LEU A 62 -11.05 -8.21 -3.53
CA LEU A 62 -9.96 -8.00 -4.49
C LEU A 62 -9.05 -9.22 -4.61
N LEU A 63 -8.84 -9.96 -3.52
CA LEU A 63 -8.00 -11.16 -3.54
C LEU A 63 -8.60 -12.28 -4.39
N GLN A 64 -9.90 -12.24 -4.68
CA GLN A 64 -10.55 -13.22 -5.55
C GLN A 64 -10.41 -12.89 -7.03
N ARG A 65 -9.91 -11.70 -7.36
CA ARG A 65 -9.76 -11.26 -8.75
C ARG A 65 -8.39 -11.63 -9.28
N ASP A 66 -8.32 -11.85 -10.59
CA ASP A 66 -7.06 -12.19 -11.26
C ASP A 66 -6.44 -10.94 -11.89
N GLN A 67 -6.13 -9.95 -11.05
CA GLN A 67 -5.62 -8.65 -11.47
C GLN A 67 -4.50 -8.20 -10.53
N VAL A 68 -3.75 -7.18 -10.97
CA VAL A 68 -2.76 -6.51 -10.12
C VAL A 68 -3.50 -5.56 -9.19
N VAL A 69 -3.21 -5.62 -7.90
CA VAL A 69 -3.82 -4.79 -6.86
C VAL A 69 -2.75 -3.92 -6.22
N SER A 70 -2.94 -2.60 -6.27
CA SER A 70 -2.12 -1.65 -5.52
C SER A 70 -2.82 -1.35 -4.19
N THR A 71 -2.18 -1.68 -3.08
CA THR A 71 -2.76 -1.49 -1.74
C THR A 71 -2.38 -0.14 -1.15
N GLY A 72 -3.13 0.31 -0.14
CA GLY A 72 -2.75 1.43 0.69
C GLY A 72 -1.62 1.04 1.65
N GLY A 73 -0.83 2.02 2.08
CA GLY A 73 0.30 1.77 2.96
C GLY A 73 -0.07 1.20 4.32
N GLY A 74 -1.29 1.44 4.79
CA GLY A 74 -1.79 0.94 6.07
C GLY A 74 -2.53 -0.39 6.01
N VAL A 75 -2.57 -1.05 4.85
CA VAL A 75 -3.31 -2.30 4.70
C VAL A 75 -2.87 -3.39 5.69
N VAL A 76 -1.60 -3.37 6.09
CA VAL A 76 -1.02 -4.38 7.01
C VAL A 76 -1.25 -4.09 8.49
N ILE A 77 -1.85 -2.95 8.85
CA ILE A 77 -2.08 -2.59 10.26
C ILE A 77 -3.04 -3.57 10.93
N SER A 78 -4.10 -3.97 10.23
CA SER A 78 -5.12 -4.88 10.75
C SER A 78 -4.64 -6.33 10.71
N GLN A 79 -4.78 -7.04 11.83
CA GLN A 79 -4.48 -8.48 11.88
C GLN A 79 -5.35 -9.25 10.88
N ARG A 80 -6.61 -8.87 10.75
CA ARG A 80 -7.53 -9.50 9.77
C ARG A 80 -6.99 -9.38 8.36
N ASN A 81 -6.47 -8.19 7.99
CA ASN A 81 -5.87 -7.97 6.67
C ASN A 81 -4.62 -8.82 6.48
N ARG A 82 -3.77 -8.91 7.51
CA ARG A 82 -2.58 -9.76 7.43
C ARG A 82 -2.95 -11.22 7.23
N ASP A 83 -3.97 -11.69 7.93
CA ASP A 83 -4.46 -13.06 7.76
C ASP A 83 -5.01 -13.30 6.35
N LEU A 84 -5.77 -12.35 5.82
CA LEU A 84 -6.28 -12.40 4.44
C LEU A 84 -5.13 -12.43 3.42
N LEU A 85 -4.13 -11.57 3.59
CA LEU A 85 -2.98 -11.51 2.68
C LEU A 85 -2.19 -12.83 2.69
N LYS A 86 -2.08 -13.48 3.83
CA LYS A 86 -1.37 -14.76 3.92
C LYS A 86 -2.05 -15.87 3.12
N THR A 87 -3.34 -15.73 2.79
CA THR A 87 -4.03 -16.71 1.93
C THR A 87 -3.70 -16.51 0.45
N ASN A 88 -3.09 -15.38 0.09
CA ASN A 88 -2.73 -15.06 -1.29
C ASN A 88 -1.24 -15.37 -1.50
N SER A 89 -0.91 -16.07 -2.59
CA SER A 89 0.46 -16.55 -2.81
C SER A 89 1.34 -15.60 -3.61
N ASP A 90 0.81 -14.45 -4.06
CA ASP A 90 1.56 -13.51 -4.89
C ASP A 90 1.49 -12.10 -4.31
N ASN A 91 2.11 -11.93 -3.15
CA ASN A 91 2.21 -10.65 -2.46
C ASN A 91 3.65 -10.14 -2.60
N ILE A 92 3.83 -9.00 -3.25
CA ILE A 92 5.14 -8.43 -3.52
C ILE A 92 5.34 -7.19 -2.65
N TYR A 93 6.32 -7.22 -1.78
CA TYR A 93 6.71 -6.07 -0.99
C TYR A 93 7.76 -5.26 -1.75
N LEU A 94 7.40 -4.04 -2.15
CA LEU A 94 8.32 -3.09 -2.77
C LEU A 94 9.04 -2.35 -1.65
N LYS A 95 10.22 -2.85 -1.27
CA LYS A 95 10.99 -2.35 -0.14
C LYS A 95 11.98 -1.29 -0.58
N ALA A 96 11.98 -0.16 0.12
CA ALA A 96 12.99 0.89 -0.08
C ALA A 96 13.43 1.41 1.28
N ASP A 97 14.64 2.01 1.35
CA ASP A 97 15.08 2.59 2.59
C ASP A 97 14.26 3.83 2.93
N PHE A 98 14.19 4.17 4.23
CA PHE A 98 13.35 5.25 4.70
C PHE A 98 13.73 6.60 4.10
N GLU A 99 15.02 6.91 3.99
CA GLU A 99 15.47 8.21 3.45
C GLU A 99 15.01 8.40 2.00
N THR A 100 15.12 7.35 1.18
CA THR A 100 14.65 7.40 -0.20
C THR A 100 13.16 7.68 -0.26
N LEU A 101 12.37 6.98 0.56
CA LEU A 101 10.92 7.19 0.62
C LEU A 101 10.57 8.57 1.14
N TYR A 102 11.26 9.03 2.18
CA TYR A 102 11.03 10.35 2.77
C TYR A 102 11.29 11.46 1.75
N GLN A 103 12.37 11.35 0.98
CA GLN A 103 12.68 12.34 -0.06
C GLN A 103 11.63 12.35 -1.17
N ARG A 104 11.15 11.18 -1.58
CA ARG A 104 10.09 11.09 -2.60
C ARG A 104 8.80 11.74 -2.12
N ILE A 105 8.39 11.47 -0.89
CA ILE A 105 7.18 12.03 -0.30
C ILE A 105 7.32 13.55 -0.15
N SER A 106 8.48 14.04 0.32
CA SER A 106 8.74 15.46 0.51
C SER A 106 8.71 16.23 -0.82
N ALA A 107 9.18 15.61 -1.90
CA ALA A 107 9.21 16.22 -3.23
C ALA A 107 7.86 16.21 -3.93
N ASP A 108 6.94 15.35 -3.52
CA ASP A 108 5.61 15.22 -4.14
C ASP A 108 4.64 16.24 -3.54
N LYS A 109 4.64 17.44 -4.11
CA LYS A 109 3.79 18.53 -3.61
C LYS A 109 2.34 18.42 -4.07
N ASP A 110 2.07 17.60 -5.09
CA ASP A 110 0.73 17.44 -5.65
C ASP A 110 -0.10 16.43 -4.87
N ASN A 111 0.53 15.47 -4.20
CA ASN A 111 -0.13 14.42 -3.44
C ASN A 111 0.33 14.43 -1.98
N GLN A 112 -0.08 15.48 -1.25
CA GLN A 112 0.27 15.58 0.17
C GLN A 112 -0.52 14.56 0.98
N ARG A 113 0.20 13.81 1.81
CA ARG A 113 -0.37 12.72 2.59
C ARG A 113 -0.54 13.13 4.04
N PRO A 114 -1.74 12.91 4.64
CA PRO A 114 -1.97 13.28 6.04
C PRO A 114 -0.96 12.70 7.01
N LEU A 115 -0.55 11.45 6.79
CA LEU A 115 0.45 10.80 7.65
C LEU A 115 1.76 11.57 7.65
N PHE A 116 2.21 12.02 6.49
CA PHE A 116 3.42 12.82 6.35
C PHE A 116 3.28 14.20 6.99
N LEU A 117 2.11 14.85 6.80
CA LEU A 117 1.87 16.20 7.29
C LEU A 117 1.70 16.25 8.80
N ASN A 118 1.16 15.20 9.41
CA ASN A 118 0.77 15.17 10.82
C ASN A 118 1.82 14.54 11.74
N ASN A 119 2.96 14.12 11.20
CA ASN A 119 4.00 13.44 11.97
C ASN A 119 5.37 14.07 11.70
N SER A 120 6.23 14.07 12.74
CA SER A 120 7.63 14.43 12.57
C SER A 120 8.36 13.32 11.81
N LYS A 121 9.58 13.62 11.36
CA LYS A 121 10.40 12.62 10.68
C LYS A 121 10.65 11.40 11.59
N GLU A 122 10.94 11.64 12.88
CA GLU A 122 11.18 10.59 13.87
C GLU A 122 9.95 9.72 14.07
N GLU A 123 8.77 10.33 14.11
CA GLU A 123 7.51 9.62 14.22
C GLU A 123 7.26 8.75 12.98
N LEU A 124 7.58 9.28 11.79
CA LEU A 124 7.45 8.52 10.55
C LEU A 124 8.41 7.33 10.49
N VAL A 125 9.63 7.48 11.01
CA VAL A 125 10.59 6.36 11.10
C VAL A 125 9.99 5.23 11.94
N ALA A 126 9.40 5.57 13.09
CA ALA A 126 8.79 4.57 13.97
C ALA A 126 7.64 3.83 13.28
N ILE A 127 6.77 4.58 12.57
CA ILE A 127 5.66 4.00 11.81
C ILE A 127 6.21 3.09 10.69
N PHE A 128 7.22 3.55 9.97
CA PHE A 128 7.85 2.79 8.91
C PHE A 128 8.42 1.47 9.42
N GLN A 129 9.15 1.50 10.54
CA GLN A 129 9.77 0.30 11.11
C GLN A 129 8.72 -0.72 11.55
N GLU A 130 7.63 -0.27 12.16
CA GLU A 130 6.54 -1.14 12.57
C GLU A 130 5.86 -1.79 11.37
N ARG A 131 5.54 -0.99 10.35
CA ARG A 131 4.89 -1.51 9.14
C ARG A 131 5.80 -2.43 8.34
N GLN A 132 7.10 -2.17 8.33
CA GLN A 132 8.08 -2.99 7.63
C GLN A 132 8.03 -4.45 8.10
N VAL A 133 7.92 -4.67 9.42
CA VAL A 133 7.79 -6.01 9.99
C VAL A 133 6.54 -6.69 9.45
N TRP A 134 5.43 -5.98 9.37
CA TRP A 134 4.17 -6.52 8.86
C TRP A 134 4.20 -6.79 7.36
N TYR A 135 4.82 -5.91 6.57
CA TYR A 135 4.97 -6.15 5.12
C TYR A 135 5.78 -7.45 4.89
N GLU A 136 6.87 -7.61 5.63
CA GLU A 136 7.72 -8.80 5.51
C GLU A 136 6.99 -10.07 5.93
N GLU A 137 6.14 -9.95 6.93
CA GLU A 137 5.33 -11.09 7.42
C GLU A 137 4.41 -11.66 6.34
N VAL A 138 3.78 -10.81 5.55
CA VAL A 138 2.76 -11.22 4.56
C VAL A 138 3.31 -11.34 3.14
N ALA A 139 4.52 -10.89 2.89
CA ALA A 139 5.10 -10.91 1.55
C ALA A 139 5.49 -12.34 1.15
N SER A 140 5.17 -12.71 -0.08
CA SER A 140 5.71 -13.92 -0.70
C SER A 140 7.01 -13.62 -1.45
N ARG A 141 7.22 -12.36 -1.81
CA ARG A 141 8.44 -11.90 -2.47
C ARG A 141 8.77 -10.49 -1.98
N ILE A 142 10.04 -10.23 -1.71
CA ILE A 142 10.53 -8.90 -1.32
C ILE A 142 11.48 -8.44 -2.42
N LEU A 143 11.20 -7.26 -2.99
CA LEU A 143 12.05 -6.64 -3.99
C LEU A 143 12.54 -5.30 -3.46
N ASP A 144 13.87 -5.15 -3.33
CA ASP A 144 14.47 -3.88 -2.93
C ASP A 144 14.49 -2.94 -4.13
N VAL A 145 13.68 -1.88 -4.05
CA VAL A 145 13.50 -0.94 -5.15
C VAL A 145 14.24 0.39 -4.93
N THR A 146 15.08 0.46 -3.90
CA THR A 146 15.78 1.70 -3.53
C THR A 146 16.54 2.31 -4.71
N LYS A 147 17.21 1.48 -5.49
CA LYS A 147 18.08 1.91 -6.61
C LYS A 147 17.54 1.54 -7.98
N LEU A 148 16.31 1.06 -8.06
CA LEU A 148 15.71 0.64 -9.32
C LEU A 148 14.81 1.73 -9.90
N SER A 149 14.83 1.88 -11.22
CA SER A 149 13.85 2.71 -11.93
C SER A 149 12.50 1.98 -11.99
N PRO A 150 11.39 2.72 -12.20
CA PRO A 150 10.09 2.05 -12.40
C PRO A 150 10.12 1.01 -13.51
N GLU A 151 10.81 1.27 -14.61
CA GLU A 151 10.94 0.34 -15.74
C GLU A 151 11.66 -0.94 -15.33
N GLU A 152 12.72 -0.81 -14.55
CA GLU A 152 13.48 -1.97 -14.04
C GLU A 152 12.63 -2.82 -13.10
N ILE A 153 11.84 -2.16 -12.23
CA ILE A 153 10.95 -2.86 -11.30
C ILE A 153 9.89 -3.63 -12.08
N ILE A 154 9.26 -2.99 -13.06
CA ILE A 154 8.23 -3.62 -13.89
C ILE A 154 8.79 -4.84 -14.63
N GLU A 155 9.96 -4.70 -15.19
CA GLU A 155 10.62 -5.81 -15.91
C GLU A 155 10.91 -6.99 -14.97
N GLU A 156 11.35 -6.70 -13.75
CA GLU A 156 11.66 -7.72 -12.75
C GLU A 156 10.41 -8.50 -12.32
N LEU A 157 9.24 -7.85 -12.34
CA LEU A 157 7.97 -8.43 -11.85
C LEU A 157 7.13 -9.07 -12.97
N ARG A 158 7.54 -8.93 -14.21
CA ARG A 158 6.85 -9.58 -15.34
C ARG A 158 7.04 -11.08 -15.34
#